data_0a49a16b7fe7c7fbb7dee3850fb9dd8f
#
_entry.id   0a49a16b7fe7c7fbb7dee3850fb9dd8f
#
_cell.length_a   1.000
_cell.length_b   1.000
_cell.length_c   1.000
_cell.angle_alpha   90.00
_cell.angle_beta   90.00
_cell.angle_gamma   90.00
#
_symmetry.space_group_name_H-M   'P 1'
#
loop_
_entity.id
_entity.type
_entity.pdbx_description
1 polymer ?
#
loop_
_entity_poly.entity_id
_entity_poly.type
_entity_poly.pdbx_seq_one_letter_code
_entity_poly.pdbx_strand_id
1 'polypeptide(L)'
;MMKKILIPILPFLFILICTSQLHAQQIDNRIREIFANKTDEYFAANPNVLNAYNDLLQNRINLIVSPIVGDDKYPKLSEVPLLNKYNPDLKRDVVFDPLTFNVLKYSLNFFTNTTSVYRIDNTDYLIIIRGQVSK
;
A
#
# COMPACT_ATOMS: atom_id res chain seq x y z
N MET A 1 -22.48 51.89 55.80
CA MET A 1 -23.12 50.67 55.33
C MET A 1 -22.30 50.17 54.12
N MET A 2 -21.49 49.15 54.29
CA MET A 2 -20.76 48.56 53.16
C MET A 2 -21.59 47.46 52.50
N LYS A 3 -22.04 47.70 51.28
CA LYS A 3 -22.69 46.64 50.48
C LYS A 3 -21.63 45.65 49.97
N LYS A 4 -21.70 44.43 50.47
CA LYS A 4 -20.91 43.34 49.97
C LYS A 4 -21.43 42.94 48.57
N ILE A 5 -20.65 43.22 47.52
CA ILE A 5 -20.93 42.74 46.18
C ILE A 5 -20.45 41.27 46.12
N LEU A 6 -21.41 40.35 46.07
CA LEU A 6 -21.14 38.94 45.85
C LEU A 6 -20.94 38.73 44.37
N ILE A 7 -19.69 38.49 43.96
CA ILE A 7 -19.36 38.11 42.57
C ILE A 7 -19.61 36.60 42.46
N PRO A 8 -20.55 36.14 41.62
CA PRO A 8 -20.68 34.71 41.37
C PRO A 8 -19.49 34.22 40.59
N ILE A 9 -18.72 33.34 41.21
CA ILE A 9 -17.67 32.60 40.52
C ILE A 9 -18.35 31.60 39.58
N LEU A 10 -18.37 31.92 38.30
CA LEU A 10 -18.85 31.04 37.24
C LEU A 10 -17.84 29.87 37.11
N PRO A 11 -18.23 28.62 37.31
CA PRO A 11 -17.29 27.51 37.06
C PRO A 11 -17.06 27.41 35.57
N PHE A 12 -15.84 27.71 35.15
CA PHE A 12 -15.37 27.47 33.81
C PHE A 12 -15.29 25.95 33.62
N LEU A 13 -16.38 25.40 33.08
CA LEU A 13 -16.41 24.00 32.64
C LEU A 13 -15.49 23.86 31.45
N PHE A 14 -14.22 23.49 31.69
CA PHE A 14 -13.28 23.09 30.65
C PHE A 14 -13.80 21.77 30.06
N ILE A 15 -14.62 21.88 29.00
CA ILE A 15 -14.93 20.74 28.15
C ILE A 15 -13.66 20.42 27.43
N LEU A 16 -12.90 19.43 27.96
CA LEU A 16 -11.81 18.80 27.29
C LEU A 16 -12.40 18.00 26.11
N ILE A 17 -12.56 18.67 24.97
CA ILE A 17 -12.89 18.00 23.72
C ILE A 17 -11.66 17.16 23.38
N CYS A 18 -11.64 15.91 23.82
CA CYS A 18 -10.76 14.89 23.30
C CYS A 18 -11.12 14.71 21.82
N THR A 19 -10.54 15.54 20.95
CA THR A 19 -10.50 15.26 19.54
C THR A 19 -9.59 14.06 19.37
N SER A 20 -10.16 12.86 19.45
CA SER A 20 -9.53 11.68 18.89
C SER A 20 -9.35 11.98 17.42
N GLN A 21 -8.17 12.45 17.05
CA GLN A 21 -7.74 12.46 15.66
C GLN A 21 -7.68 10.99 15.27
N LEU A 22 -8.77 10.52 14.68
CA LEU A 22 -8.72 9.34 13.84
C LEU A 22 -7.69 9.65 12.75
N HIS A 23 -6.45 9.21 12.96
CA HIS A 23 -5.48 9.14 11.88
C HIS A 23 -6.04 8.14 10.89
N ALA A 24 -6.83 8.64 9.93
CA ALA A 24 -7.20 7.85 8.78
C ALA A 24 -5.88 7.41 8.15
N GLN A 25 -5.60 6.10 8.20
CA GLN A 25 -4.38 5.53 7.64
C GLN A 25 -4.32 5.93 6.16
N GLN A 26 -3.31 6.71 5.80
CA GLN A 26 -3.15 7.16 4.42
C GLN A 26 -2.86 5.95 3.55
N ILE A 27 -3.75 5.68 2.61
CA ILE A 27 -3.61 4.57 1.66
C ILE A 27 -2.57 4.95 0.62
N ASP A 28 -1.58 4.07 0.41
CA ASP A 28 -0.51 4.25 -0.57
C ASP A 28 -1.08 4.43 -1.99
N ASN A 29 -0.51 5.35 -2.75
CA ASN A 29 -0.99 5.66 -4.11
C ASN A 29 -0.91 4.46 -5.06
N ARG A 30 0.03 3.53 -4.84
CA ARG A 30 0.11 2.29 -5.61
C ARG A 30 -1.10 1.39 -5.41
N ILE A 31 -1.64 1.35 -4.19
CA ILE A 31 -2.88 0.66 -3.87
C ILE A 31 -4.06 1.39 -4.51
N ARG A 32 -4.09 2.73 -4.43
CA ARG A 32 -5.16 3.54 -5.06
C ARG A 32 -5.22 3.35 -6.57
N GLU A 33 -4.09 3.18 -7.23
CA GLU A 33 -4.05 2.94 -8.67
C GLU A 33 -4.77 1.65 -9.06
N ILE A 34 -4.58 0.56 -8.32
CA ILE A 34 -5.17 -0.75 -8.66
C ILE A 34 -6.63 -0.91 -8.20
N PHE A 35 -7.05 -0.18 -7.16
CA PHE A 35 -8.44 -0.23 -6.67
C PHE A 35 -9.30 0.93 -7.20
N ALA A 36 -8.68 1.98 -7.74
CA ALA A 36 -9.33 3.16 -8.30
C ALA A 36 -10.41 3.74 -7.34
N ASN A 37 -11.61 3.99 -7.86
CA ASN A 37 -12.73 4.53 -7.06
C ASN A 37 -13.29 3.57 -6.00
N LYS A 38 -12.86 2.32 -5.99
CA LYS A 38 -13.25 1.32 -4.99
C LYS A 38 -12.37 1.33 -3.74
N THR A 39 -11.27 2.07 -3.75
CA THR A 39 -10.24 2.04 -2.69
C THR A 39 -10.84 2.28 -1.30
N ASP A 40 -11.50 3.40 -1.10
CA ASP A 40 -11.97 3.80 0.23
C ASP A 40 -13.08 2.88 0.76
N GLU A 41 -14.05 2.52 -0.08
CA GLU A 41 -15.13 1.60 0.26
C GLU A 41 -14.59 0.19 0.60
N TYR A 42 -13.69 -0.32 -0.24
CA TYR A 42 -13.16 -1.67 -0.09
C TYR A 42 -12.35 -1.83 1.18
N PHE A 43 -11.44 -0.89 1.47
CA PHE A 43 -10.56 -0.99 2.64
C PHE A 43 -11.24 -0.57 3.94
N ALA A 44 -12.28 0.26 3.90
CA ALA A 44 -13.13 0.49 5.06
C ALA A 44 -13.83 -0.81 5.52
N ALA A 45 -14.27 -1.63 4.57
CA ALA A 45 -14.87 -2.94 4.84
C ALA A 45 -13.85 -4.04 5.14
N ASN A 46 -12.59 -3.89 4.68
CA ASN A 46 -11.53 -4.91 4.75
C ASN A 46 -10.21 -4.35 5.29
N PRO A 47 -10.16 -3.85 6.54
CA PRO A 47 -8.97 -3.21 7.09
C PRO A 47 -7.76 -4.17 7.19
N ASN A 48 -7.99 -5.47 7.42
CA ASN A 48 -6.92 -6.46 7.47
C ASN A 48 -6.25 -6.66 6.10
N VAL A 49 -7.00 -6.49 5.01
CA VAL A 49 -6.44 -6.55 3.66
C VAL A 49 -5.54 -5.35 3.39
N LEU A 50 -5.92 -4.16 3.85
CA LEU A 50 -5.06 -2.98 3.77
C LEU A 50 -3.74 -3.19 4.52
N ASN A 51 -3.81 -3.75 5.73
CA ASN A 51 -2.61 -4.07 6.50
C ASN A 51 -1.70 -5.06 5.78
N ALA A 52 -2.27 -6.06 5.10
CA ALA A 52 -1.51 -7.02 4.30
C ALA A 52 -0.81 -6.36 3.10
N TYR A 53 -1.46 -5.43 2.40
CA TYR A 53 -0.82 -4.64 1.34
C TYR A 53 0.28 -3.72 1.86
N ASN A 54 0.07 -3.08 3.00
CA ASN A 54 1.09 -2.24 3.62
C ASN A 54 2.32 -3.05 4.03
N ASP A 55 2.14 -4.21 4.66
CA ASP A 55 3.24 -5.13 4.97
C ASP A 55 3.99 -5.58 3.71
N LEU A 56 3.25 -5.95 2.67
CA LEU A 56 3.81 -6.34 1.38
C LEU A 56 4.73 -5.24 0.83
N LEU A 57 4.23 -4.00 0.76
CA LEU A 57 4.97 -2.87 0.20
C LEU A 57 6.16 -2.43 1.04
N GLN A 58 6.07 -2.52 2.36
CA GLN A 58 7.11 -2.08 3.28
C GLN A 58 8.19 -3.13 3.50
N ASN A 59 7.83 -4.41 3.53
CA ASN A 59 8.70 -5.46 4.06
C ASN A 59 9.01 -6.58 3.07
N ARG A 60 8.17 -6.83 2.06
CA ARG A 60 8.27 -8.07 1.31
C ARG A 60 8.58 -7.94 -0.17
N ILE A 61 8.43 -6.75 -0.76
CA ILE A 61 8.79 -6.48 -2.15
C ILE A 61 10.15 -5.79 -2.22
N ASN A 62 11.04 -6.32 -3.08
CA ASN A 62 12.31 -5.68 -3.41
C ASN A 62 12.51 -5.67 -4.93
N LEU A 63 12.98 -4.54 -5.43
CA LEU A 63 13.57 -4.43 -6.76
C LEU A 63 15.08 -4.49 -6.61
N ILE A 64 15.72 -5.42 -7.29
CA ILE A 64 17.18 -5.56 -7.28
C ILE A 64 17.74 -5.54 -8.69
N VAL A 65 18.97 -5.04 -8.83
CA VAL A 65 19.73 -5.15 -10.07
C VAL A 65 20.43 -6.50 -10.08
N SER A 66 20.15 -7.31 -11.09
CA SER A 66 20.75 -8.62 -11.31
C SER A 66 20.94 -8.83 -12.81
N PRO A 67 22.12 -8.52 -13.35
CA PRO A 67 22.39 -8.68 -14.76
C PRO A 67 22.09 -10.09 -15.28
N ILE A 68 21.58 -10.16 -16.51
CA ILE A 68 21.32 -11.44 -17.18
C ILE A 68 22.66 -12.04 -17.58
N VAL A 69 22.93 -13.27 -17.13
CA VAL A 69 24.10 -14.06 -17.50
C VAL A 69 23.61 -15.38 -18.08
N GLY A 70 23.81 -15.59 -19.39
CA GLY A 70 23.28 -16.75 -20.09
C GLY A 70 21.77 -16.72 -20.26
N ASP A 71 21.11 -17.87 -20.19
CA ASP A 71 19.64 -17.95 -20.23
C ASP A 71 19.01 -17.48 -18.92
N ASP A 72 18.09 -16.52 -19.02
CA ASP A 72 17.36 -16.05 -17.86
C ASP A 72 16.27 -17.05 -17.45
N LYS A 73 16.44 -17.62 -16.27
CA LYS A 73 15.56 -18.67 -15.71
C LYS A 73 14.30 -18.13 -15.01
N TYR A 74 14.20 -16.82 -14.82
CA TYR A 74 13.08 -16.24 -14.11
C TYR A 74 11.90 -15.97 -15.05
N PRO A 75 10.65 -16.20 -14.61
CA PRO A 75 9.48 -15.82 -15.37
C PRO A 75 9.49 -14.32 -15.64
N LYS A 76 9.04 -13.94 -16.83
CA LYS A 76 9.03 -12.54 -17.29
C LYS A 76 7.75 -11.84 -16.85
N LEU A 77 7.87 -10.57 -16.51
CA LEU A 77 6.73 -9.75 -16.12
C LEU A 77 5.68 -9.62 -17.24
N SER A 78 6.11 -9.66 -18.51
CA SER A 78 5.20 -9.65 -19.66
C SER A 78 4.27 -10.87 -19.73
N GLU A 79 4.63 -11.98 -19.09
CA GLU A 79 3.83 -13.21 -19.03
C GLU A 79 2.77 -13.15 -17.89
N VAL A 80 2.87 -12.16 -17.03
CA VAL A 80 1.96 -12.01 -15.89
C VAL A 80 0.78 -11.08 -16.27
N PRO A 81 -0.47 -11.48 -16.04
CA PRO A 81 -1.63 -10.63 -16.31
C PRO A 81 -1.66 -9.41 -15.38
N LEU A 82 -2.35 -8.35 -15.80
CA LEU A 82 -2.63 -7.19 -14.95
C LEU A 82 -3.64 -7.54 -13.87
N LEU A 83 -3.49 -6.94 -12.70
CA LEU A 83 -4.45 -7.00 -11.59
C LEU A 83 -5.53 -5.92 -11.80
N ASN A 84 -6.35 -6.08 -12.81
CA ASN A 84 -7.32 -5.08 -13.28
C ASN A 84 -8.76 -5.32 -12.82
N LYS A 85 -8.96 -6.16 -11.82
CA LYS A 85 -10.30 -6.51 -11.30
C LYS A 85 -11.12 -5.29 -10.87
N TYR A 86 -10.47 -4.31 -10.22
CA TYR A 86 -11.12 -3.11 -9.69
C TYR A 86 -10.88 -1.86 -10.54
N ASN A 87 -9.88 -1.90 -11.42
CA ASN A 87 -9.55 -0.82 -12.35
C ASN A 87 -9.37 -1.40 -13.76
N PRO A 88 -10.43 -1.46 -14.57
CA PRO A 88 -10.35 -1.99 -15.93
C PRO A 88 -9.49 -1.14 -16.88
N ASP A 89 -9.24 0.12 -16.53
CA ASP A 89 -8.38 1.03 -17.31
C ASP A 89 -6.89 0.89 -17.01
N LEU A 90 -6.52 -0.01 -16.09
CA LEU A 90 -5.14 -0.28 -15.73
C LEU A 90 -4.34 -0.76 -16.96
N LYS A 91 -3.18 -0.14 -17.20
CA LYS A 91 -2.33 -0.45 -18.36
C LYS A 91 -0.93 -0.89 -17.92
N ARG A 92 -0.32 -1.73 -18.74
CA ARG A 92 1.09 -2.08 -18.58
C ARG A 92 1.99 -0.87 -18.77
N ASP A 93 3.11 -0.85 -18.06
CA ASP A 93 4.13 0.14 -18.28
C ASP A 93 4.81 -0.12 -19.64
N VAL A 94 4.90 0.92 -20.48
CA VAL A 94 5.59 0.86 -21.77
C VAL A 94 7.09 0.93 -21.58
N VAL A 95 7.54 1.75 -20.61
CA VAL A 95 8.93 1.91 -20.21
C VAL A 95 9.06 1.68 -18.72
N PHE A 96 10.05 0.86 -18.33
CA PHE A 96 10.32 0.64 -16.91
C PHE A 96 11.14 1.79 -16.35
N ASP A 97 10.61 2.39 -15.25
CA ASP A 97 11.31 3.35 -14.41
C ASP A 97 11.24 2.87 -12.95
N PRO A 98 12.38 2.53 -12.31
CA PRO A 98 12.38 1.99 -10.96
C PRO A 98 11.80 2.94 -9.91
N LEU A 99 11.76 4.26 -10.19
CA LEU A 99 11.24 5.26 -9.27
C LEU A 99 9.71 5.35 -9.28
N THR A 100 9.08 5.03 -10.41
CA THR A 100 7.62 5.16 -10.60
C THR A 100 6.90 3.83 -10.78
N PHE A 101 7.66 2.73 -10.88
CA PHE A 101 7.12 1.41 -11.13
C PHE A 101 6.19 0.94 -10.00
N ASN A 102 4.97 0.58 -10.37
CA ASN A 102 4.00 0.00 -9.44
C ASN A 102 3.86 -1.51 -9.66
N VAL A 103 4.53 -2.29 -8.83
CA VAL A 103 4.51 -3.76 -8.88
C VAL A 103 3.11 -4.34 -8.67
N LEU A 104 2.23 -3.63 -7.92
CA LEU A 104 0.88 -4.09 -7.62
C LEU A 104 -0.04 -4.13 -8.85
N LYS A 105 0.34 -3.51 -9.96
CA LYS A 105 -0.41 -3.58 -11.23
C LYS A 105 -0.48 -4.99 -11.80
N TYR A 106 0.43 -5.87 -11.40
CA TYR A 106 0.60 -7.21 -11.96
C TYR A 106 0.12 -8.27 -10.99
N SER A 107 -0.56 -9.29 -11.50
CA SER A 107 -1.11 -10.39 -10.71
C SER A 107 0.01 -11.37 -10.30
N LEU A 108 0.89 -10.91 -9.41
CA LEU A 108 1.99 -11.68 -8.87
C LEU A 108 1.57 -12.47 -7.62
N ASN A 109 2.41 -13.38 -7.16
CA ASN A 109 2.15 -14.21 -5.97
C ASN A 109 2.43 -13.44 -4.66
N PHE A 110 1.63 -12.42 -4.38
CA PHE A 110 1.86 -11.52 -3.24
C PHE A 110 1.60 -12.15 -1.87
N PHE A 111 0.63 -13.05 -1.78
CA PHE A 111 0.11 -13.55 -0.50
C PHE A 111 0.30 -15.06 -0.32
N THR A 112 1.44 -15.56 -0.80
CA THR A 112 1.88 -16.94 -0.60
C THR A 112 2.95 -17.03 0.48
N ASN A 113 3.22 -18.24 0.96
CA ASN A 113 4.27 -18.49 1.97
C ASN A 113 5.66 -18.71 1.33
N THR A 114 5.74 -18.71 0.01
CA THR A 114 6.98 -18.92 -0.73
C THR A 114 7.49 -17.64 -1.35
N THR A 115 8.80 -17.50 -1.49
CA THR A 115 9.42 -16.39 -2.21
C THR A 115 9.28 -16.60 -3.71
N SER A 116 8.83 -15.56 -4.43
CA SER A 116 8.72 -15.53 -5.88
C SER A 116 9.65 -14.48 -6.47
N VAL A 117 10.20 -14.77 -7.65
CA VAL A 117 11.13 -13.88 -8.37
C VAL A 117 10.69 -13.76 -9.81
N TYR A 118 10.66 -12.53 -10.33
CA TYR A 118 10.28 -12.23 -11.71
C TYR A 118 11.30 -11.30 -12.36
N ARG A 119 11.55 -11.48 -13.65
CA ARG A 119 12.37 -10.57 -14.46
C ARG A 119 11.47 -9.47 -15.04
N ILE A 120 11.90 -8.21 -14.89
CA ILE A 120 11.31 -7.11 -15.66
C ILE A 120 11.94 -7.17 -17.06
N ASP A 121 11.11 -7.34 -18.09
CA ASP A 121 11.55 -7.58 -19.47
C ASP A 121 12.50 -6.50 -19.96
N ASN A 122 13.53 -6.93 -20.67
CA ASN A 122 14.55 -6.07 -21.28
C ASN A 122 15.29 -5.16 -20.28
N THR A 123 15.39 -5.60 -19.02
CA THR A 123 16.12 -4.90 -17.95
C THR A 123 16.96 -5.86 -17.14
N ASP A 124 17.91 -5.31 -16.36
CA ASP A 124 18.66 -6.06 -15.37
C ASP A 124 17.95 -6.15 -14.00
N TYR A 125 16.66 -5.78 -13.93
CA TYR A 125 15.92 -5.76 -12.69
C TYR A 125 15.14 -7.04 -12.45
N LEU A 126 15.20 -7.51 -11.19
CA LEU A 126 14.35 -8.56 -10.65
C LEU A 126 13.40 -7.97 -9.61
N ILE A 127 12.17 -8.48 -9.63
CA ILE A 127 11.19 -8.30 -8.55
C ILE A 127 11.31 -9.52 -7.64
N ILE A 128 11.62 -9.30 -6.37
CA ILE A 128 11.61 -10.35 -5.34
C ILE A 128 10.42 -10.09 -4.42
N ILE A 129 9.54 -11.07 -4.29
CA ILE A 129 8.41 -11.05 -3.38
C ILE A 129 8.66 -12.12 -2.32
N ARG A 130 8.98 -11.69 -1.11
CA ARG A 130 9.20 -12.61 0.01
C ARG A 130 7.86 -13.23 0.45
N GLY A 131 7.89 -14.50 0.80
CA GLY A 131 6.74 -15.20 1.34
C GLY A 131 6.23 -14.57 2.64
N GLN A 132 4.95 -14.77 2.94
CA GLN A 132 4.40 -14.41 4.24
C GLN A 132 5.00 -15.30 5.32
N VAL A 133 5.40 -14.70 6.44
CA VAL A 133 5.82 -15.47 7.62
C VAL A 133 4.57 -15.91 8.36
N SER A 134 4.40 -17.22 8.53
CA SER A 134 3.34 -17.76 9.41
C SER A 134 3.62 -17.29 10.84
N LYS A 135 2.68 -16.58 11.43
CA LYS A 135 2.70 -16.28 12.87
C LYS A 135 2.17 -17.47 13.64
#